data_b4ef3d1931f2aefbdd9cb07480a26dd6
#
_entry.id   b4ef3d1931f2aefbdd9cb07480a26dd6
#
_cell.length_a   1.000
_cell.length_b   1.000
_cell.length_c   1.000
_cell.angle_alpha   90.00
_cell.angle_beta   90.00
_cell.angle_gamma   90.00
#
_symmetry.space_group_name_H-M   'P 1'
#
loop_
_entity.id
_entity.type
_entity.pdbx_description
1 polymer ?
#
loop_
_entity_poly.entity_id
_entity_poly.type
_entity_poly.pdbx_seq_one_letter_code
_entity_poly.pdbx_strand_id
1 'polypeptide(L)'
;MSGNKDKLIAFNYFGGKFTWLEYLYKYFPDKFTHLVDLFAGSMVVSLNYKGRVIKTANEINADITNFFEVLRNNELELIRLLLLTPCSELEYNNSWEPSADKIEQARRFYVRIRQSFFGLGAQRKNKGWHCAKQHVNAQGGETVSRWNNAIEKLHDVAEVIRSNFQITNLDYSDCISR
;
A
#
# COMPACT_ATOMS: atom_id res chain seq x y z
N MET A 1 9.16 -12.49 -20.92
CA MET A 1 8.80 -12.22 -19.50
C MET A 1 8.46 -10.74 -19.34
N SER A 2 7.26 -10.34 -19.75
CA SER A 2 6.83 -8.92 -19.83
C SER A 2 5.76 -8.56 -18.77
N GLY A 3 5.77 -9.21 -17.60
CA GLY A 3 4.59 -9.24 -16.73
C GLY A 3 4.56 -8.24 -15.56
N ASN A 4 5.57 -7.42 -15.31
CA ASN A 4 5.64 -6.71 -14.02
C ASN A 4 5.64 -5.16 -14.11
N LYS A 5 5.71 -4.56 -15.29
CA LYS A 5 5.79 -3.09 -15.43
C LYS A 5 4.44 -2.38 -15.22
N ASP A 6 3.33 -3.08 -15.40
CA ASP A 6 1.97 -2.48 -15.39
C ASP A 6 1.17 -2.77 -14.12
N LYS A 7 1.73 -3.52 -13.15
CA LYS A 7 1.02 -3.87 -11.92
C LYS A 7 1.25 -2.81 -10.85
N LEU A 8 0.14 -2.33 -10.28
CA LEU A 8 0.14 -1.31 -9.22
C LEU A 8 0.33 -1.94 -7.84
N ILE A 9 1.15 -1.31 -7.03
CA ILE A 9 1.37 -1.65 -5.63
C ILE A 9 1.82 -0.41 -4.87
N ALA A 10 1.10 -0.02 -3.83
CA ALA A 10 1.49 1.08 -2.96
C ALA A 10 2.64 0.68 -2.02
N PHE A 11 2.54 -0.48 -1.43
CA PHE A 11 3.55 -1.05 -0.52
C PHE A 11 3.49 -2.57 -0.48
N ASN A 12 4.59 -3.19 -0.11
CA ASN A 12 4.62 -4.63 0.13
C ASN A 12 3.92 -4.95 1.45
N TYR A 13 3.06 -5.96 1.42
CA TYR A 13 2.34 -6.44 2.59
C TYR A 13 2.55 -7.94 2.75
N PHE A 14 2.89 -8.40 3.95
CA PHE A 14 3.11 -9.82 4.19
C PHE A 14 1.81 -10.60 3.96
N GLY A 15 1.87 -11.66 3.19
CA GLY A 15 0.68 -12.38 2.72
C GLY A 15 -0.02 -11.71 1.53
N GLY A 16 0.55 -10.62 0.99
CA GLY A 16 0.03 -9.94 -0.19
C GLY A 16 -0.02 -10.84 -1.43
N LYS A 17 -1.05 -10.65 -2.24
CA LYS A 17 -1.37 -11.52 -3.39
C LYS A 17 -0.74 -11.04 -4.71
N PHE A 18 0.21 -10.09 -4.66
CA PHE A 18 0.76 -9.42 -5.85
C PHE A 18 1.30 -10.38 -6.92
N THR A 19 2.01 -11.43 -6.50
CA THR A 19 2.56 -12.45 -7.40
C THR A 19 1.51 -13.45 -7.91
N TRP A 20 0.36 -13.52 -7.23
CA TRP A 20 -0.71 -14.47 -7.50
C TRP A 20 -1.86 -13.90 -8.32
N LEU A 21 -1.84 -12.61 -8.66
CA LEU A 21 -2.96 -11.91 -9.30
C LEU A 21 -3.47 -12.61 -10.55
N GLU A 22 -2.59 -12.98 -11.47
CA GLU A 22 -2.97 -13.62 -12.73
C GLU A 22 -3.62 -15.00 -12.52
N TYR A 23 -3.14 -15.72 -11.50
CA TYR A 23 -3.72 -16.98 -11.10
C TYR A 23 -5.08 -16.77 -10.44
N LEU A 24 -5.18 -15.84 -9.50
CA LEU A 24 -6.40 -15.52 -8.75
C LEU A 24 -7.56 -15.10 -9.67
N TYR A 25 -7.29 -14.23 -10.64
CA TYR A 25 -8.32 -13.74 -11.55
C TYR A 25 -8.95 -14.82 -12.44
N LYS A 26 -8.28 -15.95 -12.67
CA LYS A 26 -8.84 -17.11 -13.41
C LYS A 26 -10.02 -17.78 -12.69
N TYR A 27 -10.15 -17.55 -11.39
CA TYR A 27 -11.22 -18.11 -10.57
C TYR A 27 -12.37 -17.13 -10.33
N PHE A 28 -12.26 -15.90 -10.88
CA PHE A 28 -13.37 -14.97 -10.77
C PHE A 28 -14.50 -15.38 -11.71
N PRO A 29 -15.77 -15.13 -11.34
CA PRO A 29 -16.90 -15.35 -12.25
C PRO A 29 -16.73 -14.54 -13.54
N ASP A 30 -17.24 -15.07 -14.67
CA ASP A 30 -17.20 -14.38 -15.96
C ASP A 30 -17.94 -13.04 -15.94
N LYS A 31 -18.99 -12.95 -15.13
CA LYS A 31 -19.83 -11.75 -15.01
C LYS A 31 -20.13 -11.45 -13.55
N PHE A 32 -19.77 -10.26 -13.13
CA PHE A 32 -20.15 -9.67 -11.84
C PHE A 32 -20.05 -8.15 -11.92
N THR A 33 -20.78 -7.46 -11.07
CA THR A 33 -20.86 -6.00 -11.04
C THR A 33 -20.07 -5.37 -9.89
N HIS A 34 -19.72 -6.16 -8.88
CA HIS A 34 -19.07 -5.69 -7.67
C HIS A 34 -17.96 -6.65 -7.21
N LEU A 35 -16.76 -6.13 -7.04
CA LEU A 35 -15.62 -6.82 -6.45
C LEU A 35 -15.44 -6.34 -5.02
N VAL A 36 -15.61 -7.23 -4.05
CA VAL A 36 -15.36 -6.95 -2.65
C VAL A 36 -14.09 -7.67 -2.21
N ASP A 37 -13.05 -6.89 -1.85
CA ASP A 37 -11.79 -7.39 -1.30
C ASP A 37 -11.84 -7.26 0.22
N LEU A 38 -12.29 -8.32 0.90
CA LEU A 38 -12.61 -8.33 2.34
C LEU A 38 -11.40 -8.14 3.25
N PHE A 39 -10.24 -8.61 2.82
CA PHE A 39 -8.97 -8.53 3.54
C PHE A 39 -7.94 -7.89 2.63
N ALA A 40 -8.20 -6.63 2.29
CA ALA A 40 -7.56 -5.96 1.18
C ALA A 40 -6.05 -5.71 1.37
N GLY A 41 -5.59 -5.52 2.62
CA GLY A 41 -4.19 -5.26 2.90
C GLY A 41 -3.64 -4.11 2.04
N SER A 42 -2.69 -4.41 1.16
CA SER A 42 -2.16 -3.44 0.19
C SER A 42 -3.06 -3.19 -1.03
N MET A 43 -4.31 -3.67 -1.03
CA MET A 43 -5.33 -3.52 -2.07
C MET A 43 -4.91 -4.01 -3.47
N VAL A 44 -3.88 -4.83 -3.59
CA VAL A 44 -3.32 -5.23 -4.88
C VAL A 44 -4.29 -5.97 -5.78
N VAL A 45 -5.24 -6.74 -5.20
CA VAL A 45 -6.27 -7.46 -5.97
C VAL A 45 -7.19 -6.45 -6.66
N SER A 46 -7.77 -5.55 -5.89
CA SER A 46 -8.70 -4.55 -6.41
C SER A 46 -8.00 -3.51 -7.31
N LEU A 47 -6.79 -3.07 -6.96
CA LEU A 47 -6.00 -2.11 -7.77
C LEU A 47 -5.71 -2.63 -9.19
N ASN A 48 -5.41 -3.91 -9.32
CA ASN A 48 -4.97 -4.49 -10.59
C ASN A 48 -6.08 -5.17 -11.40
N TYR A 49 -7.30 -5.28 -10.85
CA TYR A 49 -8.42 -5.83 -11.62
C TYR A 49 -8.87 -4.83 -12.69
N LYS A 50 -8.86 -5.26 -13.96
CA LYS A 50 -9.13 -4.39 -15.12
C LYS A 50 -10.62 -4.32 -15.52
N GLY A 51 -11.47 -5.15 -14.90
CA GLY A 51 -12.91 -5.15 -15.20
C GLY A 51 -13.62 -3.85 -14.77
N ARG A 52 -14.66 -3.48 -15.50
CA ARG A 52 -15.53 -2.33 -15.17
C ARG A 52 -16.57 -2.75 -14.12
N VAL A 53 -16.15 -2.76 -12.87
CA VAL A 53 -16.98 -3.14 -11.73
C VAL A 53 -16.80 -2.13 -10.59
N ILE A 54 -17.79 -2.06 -9.71
CA ILE A 54 -17.63 -1.36 -8.43
C ILE A 54 -16.61 -2.13 -7.60
N LYS A 55 -15.69 -1.44 -6.94
CA LYS A 55 -14.68 -2.06 -6.09
C LYS A 55 -14.82 -1.57 -4.65
N THR A 56 -15.00 -2.50 -3.73
CA THR A 56 -14.92 -2.24 -2.29
C THR A 56 -13.69 -2.93 -1.72
N ALA A 57 -12.79 -2.16 -1.15
CA ALA A 57 -11.64 -2.66 -0.41
C ALA A 57 -11.90 -2.47 1.09
N ASN A 58 -12.06 -3.58 1.80
CA ASN A 58 -12.24 -3.59 3.24
C ASN A 58 -10.94 -4.00 3.94
N GLU A 59 -10.54 -3.24 4.95
CA GLU A 59 -9.36 -3.56 5.75
C GLU A 59 -9.59 -3.14 7.21
N ILE A 60 -9.44 -4.09 8.13
CA ILE A 60 -9.66 -3.85 9.56
C ILE A 60 -8.55 -2.97 10.18
N ASN A 61 -7.36 -2.96 9.61
CA ASN A 61 -6.27 -2.11 10.08
C ASN A 61 -6.52 -0.65 9.68
N ALA A 62 -6.86 0.17 10.67
CA ALA A 62 -7.18 1.57 10.49
C ALA A 62 -6.00 2.40 9.89
N ASP A 63 -4.75 2.03 10.13
CA ASP A 63 -3.60 2.72 9.54
C ASP A 63 -3.54 2.51 8.02
N ILE A 64 -3.88 1.31 7.54
CA ILE A 64 -3.95 1.00 6.11
C ILE A 64 -5.10 1.78 5.47
N THR A 65 -6.26 1.72 6.08
CA THR A 65 -7.45 2.45 5.60
C THR A 65 -7.17 3.95 5.55
N ASN A 66 -6.63 4.53 6.62
CA ASN A 66 -6.24 5.94 6.66
C ASN A 66 -5.22 6.30 5.56
N PHE A 67 -4.21 5.46 5.34
CA PHE A 67 -3.23 5.70 4.29
C PHE A 67 -3.89 5.83 2.90
N PHE A 68 -4.78 4.90 2.55
CA PHE A 68 -5.44 4.94 1.25
C PHE A 68 -6.48 6.06 1.13
N GLU A 69 -7.19 6.41 2.21
CA GLU A 69 -8.06 7.59 2.24
C GLU A 69 -7.29 8.89 2.03
N VAL A 70 -6.15 9.04 2.71
CA VAL A 70 -5.27 10.21 2.57
C VAL A 70 -4.65 10.24 1.17
N LEU A 71 -4.18 9.11 0.65
CA LEU A 71 -3.64 9.02 -0.71
C LEU A 71 -4.70 9.42 -1.75
N ARG A 72 -5.97 9.07 -1.54
CA ARG A 72 -7.08 9.45 -2.40
C ARG A 72 -7.38 10.94 -2.36
N ASN A 73 -7.45 11.51 -1.14
CA ASN A 73 -8.04 12.83 -0.90
C ASN A 73 -6.98 13.94 -0.79
N ASN A 74 -5.75 13.60 -0.39
CA ASN A 74 -4.65 14.52 -0.08
C ASN A 74 -3.34 14.05 -0.73
N GLU A 75 -3.42 13.47 -1.93
CA GLU A 75 -2.30 12.86 -2.65
C GLU A 75 -1.06 13.74 -2.70
N LEU A 76 -1.20 14.96 -3.21
CA LEU A 76 -0.07 15.86 -3.44
C LEU A 76 0.67 16.19 -2.14
N GLU A 77 -0.06 16.43 -1.06
CA GLU A 77 0.53 16.74 0.23
C GLU A 77 1.21 15.51 0.83
N LEU A 78 0.58 14.33 0.78
CA LEU A 78 1.20 13.10 1.26
C LEU A 78 2.50 12.81 0.50
N ILE A 79 2.48 12.87 -0.82
CA ILE A 79 3.66 12.60 -1.66
C ILE A 79 4.75 13.63 -1.38
N ARG A 80 4.41 14.92 -1.26
CA ARG A 80 5.35 15.98 -0.90
C ARG A 80 6.04 15.68 0.44
N LEU A 81 5.27 15.33 1.46
CA LEU A 81 5.81 14.98 2.77
C LEU A 81 6.70 13.73 2.72
N LEU A 82 6.31 12.72 1.98
CA LEU A 82 7.11 11.49 1.81
C LEU A 82 8.44 11.77 1.09
N LEU A 83 8.45 12.61 0.06
CA LEU A 83 9.67 13.01 -0.64
C LEU A 83 10.63 13.81 0.24
N LEU A 84 10.10 14.59 1.18
CA LEU A 84 10.89 15.34 2.16
C LEU A 84 11.33 14.48 3.36
N THR A 85 10.79 13.27 3.49
CA THR A 85 11.10 12.37 4.60
C THR A 85 12.40 11.60 4.31
N PRO A 86 13.43 11.72 5.16
CA PRO A 86 14.68 10.99 4.95
C PRO A 86 14.51 9.49 5.20
N CYS A 87 15.31 8.70 4.50
CA CYS A 87 15.50 7.30 4.84
C CYS A 87 16.48 7.22 6.02
N SER A 88 15.98 7.30 7.25
CA SER A 88 16.80 7.33 8.46
C SER A 88 16.19 6.51 9.60
N GLU A 89 17.08 5.97 10.47
CA GLU A 89 16.68 5.20 11.64
C GLU A 89 15.86 6.03 12.64
N LEU A 90 16.24 7.30 12.83
CA LEU A 90 15.53 8.21 13.72
C LEU A 90 14.09 8.45 13.23
N GLU A 91 13.93 8.72 11.93
CA GLU A 91 12.62 8.91 11.32
C GLU A 91 11.77 7.63 11.42
N TYR A 92 12.38 6.49 11.17
CA TYR A 92 11.72 5.19 11.35
C TYR A 92 11.26 4.97 12.79
N ASN A 93 12.10 5.27 13.78
CA ASN A 93 11.74 5.12 15.20
C ASN A 93 10.62 6.08 15.60
N ASN A 94 10.69 7.34 15.17
CA ASN A 94 9.64 8.34 15.43
C ASN A 94 8.30 8.00 14.77
N SER A 95 8.33 7.25 13.68
CA SER A 95 7.12 6.85 12.95
C SER A 95 6.20 5.90 13.72
N TRP A 96 6.67 5.32 14.83
CA TRP A 96 5.86 4.45 15.69
C TRP A 96 4.96 5.22 16.66
N GLU A 97 5.23 6.51 16.87
CA GLU A 97 4.37 7.36 17.67
C GLU A 97 3.08 7.69 16.90
N PRO A 98 1.90 7.57 17.52
CA PRO A 98 0.65 7.90 16.85
C PRO A 98 0.55 9.42 16.59
N SER A 99 -0.16 9.79 15.53
CA SER A 99 -0.49 11.18 15.22
C SER A 99 -2.00 11.36 15.09
N ALA A 100 -2.52 12.47 15.63
CA ALA A 100 -3.92 12.87 15.44
C ALA A 100 -4.17 13.45 14.03
N ASP A 101 -3.13 13.96 13.38
CA ASP A 101 -3.19 14.39 11.98
C ASP A 101 -3.19 13.19 11.06
N LYS A 102 -4.23 13.05 10.24
CA LYS A 102 -4.42 11.92 9.33
C LYS A 102 -3.32 11.82 8.27
N ILE A 103 -2.84 12.95 7.76
CA ILE A 103 -1.79 12.96 6.72
C ILE A 103 -0.46 12.54 7.34
N GLU A 104 -0.12 13.08 8.51
CA GLU A 104 1.08 12.67 9.24
C GLU A 104 1.00 11.20 9.68
N GLN A 105 -0.15 10.69 10.12
CA GLN A 105 -0.34 9.28 10.43
C GLN A 105 -0.12 8.39 9.19
N ALA A 106 -0.62 8.80 8.03
CA ALA A 106 -0.41 8.09 6.77
C ALA A 106 1.08 8.10 6.36
N ARG A 107 1.77 9.24 6.51
CA ARG A 107 3.21 9.36 6.29
C ARG A 107 3.99 8.41 7.20
N ARG A 108 3.71 8.41 8.50
CA ARG A 108 4.35 7.53 9.50
C ARG A 108 4.10 6.06 9.18
N PHE A 109 2.88 5.69 8.83
CA PHE A 109 2.56 4.33 8.40
C PHE A 109 3.42 3.91 7.19
N TYR A 110 3.55 4.78 6.18
CA TYR A 110 4.34 4.47 4.99
C TYR A 110 5.84 4.34 5.29
N VAL A 111 6.39 5.18 6.17
CA VAL A 111 7.76 5.05 6.68
C VAL A 111 7.96 3.68 7.34
N ARG A 112 7.08 3.30 8.27
CA ARG A 112 7.17 2.00 8.96
C ARG A 112 7.20 0.82 8.00
N ILE A 113 6.30 0.81 7.02
CA ILE A 113 6.19 -0.33 6.13
C ILE A 113 7.32 -0.37 5.09
N ARG A 114 7.77 0.78 4.60
CA ARG A 114 8.79 0.84 3.54
C ARG A 114 10.22 0.78 4.05
N GLN A 115 10.49 1.26 5.26
CA GLN A 115 11.81 1.28 5.86
C GLN A 115 12.05 0.13 6.87
N SER A 116 11.11 -0.79 7.04
CA SER A 116 11.29 -2.00 7.84
C SER A 116 11.82 -3.18 7.02
N PHE A 117 12.41 -4.15 7.69
CA PHE A 117 12.78 -5.42 7.06
C PHE A 117 11.55 -6.12 6.47
N PHE A 118 11.60 -6.47 5.18
CA PHE A 118 10.57 -7.17 4.42
C PHE A 118 9.18 -6.53 4.43
N GLY A 119 9.07 -5.25 4.75
CA GLY A 119 7.78 -4.57 4.84
C GLY A 119 6.93 -5.00 6.04
N LEU A 120 7.52 -5.62 7.06
CA LEU A 120 6.80 -6.14 8.23
C LEU A 120 6.40 -5.06 9.25
N GLY A 121 6.82 -3.81 9.05
CA GLY A 121 6.50 -2.69 9.94
C GLY A 121 5.02 -2.36 10.07
N ALA A 122 4.17 -2.80 9.13
CA ALA A 122 2.72 -2.64 9.26
C ALA A 122 2.08 -3.67 10.21
N GLN A 123 2.70 -4.83 10.40
CA GLN A 123 2.09 -5.97 11.09
C GLN A 123 2.76 -6.33 12.43
N ARG A 124 3.98 -5.88 12.65
CA ARG A 124 4.76 -6.24 13.84
C ARG A 124 5.52 -5.05 14.38
N LYS A 125 5.31 -4.74 15.65
CA LYS A 125 6.17 -3.81 16.40
C LYS A 125 7.60 -4.36 16.51
N ASN A 126 8.59 -3.47 16.58
CA ASN A 126 10.00 -3.80 16.79
C ASN A 126 10.69 -4.62 15.68
N LYS A 127 10.25 -4.48 14.44
CA LYS A 127 11.07 -4.88 13.29
C LYS A 127 12.07 -3.77 13.00
N GLY A 128 13.35 -4.11 13.04
CA GLY A 128 14.43 -3.16 12.88
C GLY A 128 14.33 -2.36 11.57
N TRP A 129 14.88 -1.16 11.61
CA TRP A 129 15.10 -0.34 10.42
C TRP A 129 15.98 -1.07 9.41
N HIS A 130 15.56 -1.08 8.15
CA HIS A 130 16.29 -1.73 7.06
C HIS A 130 17.40 -0.80 6.53
N CYS A 131 18.62 -1.02 7.00
CA CYS A 131 19.83 -0.39 6.49
C CYS A 131 20.55 -1.36 5.52
N ALA A 132 20.68 -1.00 4.26
CA ALA A 132 21.48 -1.73 3.31
C ALA A 132 22.97 -1.37 3.48
N LYS A 133 23.75 -2.28 4.06
CA LYS A 133 25.21 -2.07 4.26
C LYS A 133 26.06 -2.52 3.07
N GLN A 134 25.56 -3.40 2.20
CA GLN A 134 26.40 -4.07 1.19
C GLN A 134 25.68 -4.39 -0.14
N HIS A 135 24.39 -4.06 -0.30
CA HIS A 135 23.68 -4.47 -1.50
C HIS A 135 23.32 -3.26 -2.37
N VAL A 136 24.10 -3.11 -3.42
CA VAL A 136 23.69 -2.43 -4.64
C VAL A 136 22.98 -3.48 -5.50
N ASN A 137 21.72 -3.27 -5.90
CA ASN A 137 21.07 -4.18 -6.84
C ASN A 137 21.68 -4.01 -8.25
N ALA A 138 21.35 -4.94 -9.18
CA ALA A 138 21.88 -4.91 -10.54
C ALA A 138 21.63 -3.60 -11.32
N GLN A 139 20.66 -2.78 -10.86
CA GLN A 139 20.36 -1.45 -11.40
C GLN A 139 20.96 -0.30 -10.59
N GLY A 140 21.87 -0.58 -9.64
CA GLY A 140 22.48 0.43 -8.80
C GLY A 140 21.56 1.03 -7.71
N GLY A 141 20.35 0.47 -7.54
CA GLY A 141 19.36 1.01 -6.60
C GLY A 141 19.69 0.69 -5.16
N GLU A 142 20.05 1.71 -4.39
CA GLU A 142 20.11 1.68 -2.94
C GLU A 142 18.70 1.71 -2.32
N THR A 143 18.64 1.54 -1.00
CA THR A 143 17.40 1.70 -0.22
C THR A 143 16.71 3.04 -0.48
N VAL A 144 17.50 4.12 -0.64
CA VAL A 144 17.00 5.47 -0.95
C VAL A 144 16.37 5.54 -2.33
N SER A 145 17.00 4.95 -3.37
CA SER A 145 16.41 4.90 -4.72
C SER A 145 15.11 4.11 -4.73
N ARG A 146 15.03 3.01 -3.98
CA ARG A 146 13.78 2.22 -3.83
C ARG A 146 12.70 3.00 -3.09
N TRP A 147 13.08 3.82 -2.11
CA TRP A 147 12.17 4.71 -1.41
C TRP A 147 11.57 5.72 -2.37
N ASN A 148 12.39 6.48 -3.09
CA ASN A 148 11.95 7.51 -4.03
C ASN A 148 11.07 6.93 -5.16
N ASN A 149 11.54 5.86 -5.82
CA ASN A 149 10.79 5.20 -6.90
C ASN A 149 9.43 4.65 -6.43
N ALA A 150 9.32 4.26 -5.17
CA ALA A 150 8.05 3.77 -4.63
C ALA A 150 7.06 4.91 -4.37
N ILE A 151 7.55 6.08 -3.95
CA ILE A 151 6.72 7.27 -3.74
C ILE A 151 6.16 7.79 -5.07
N GLU A 152 6.99 7.85 -6.12
CA GLU A 152 6.56 8.27 -7.46
C GLU A 152 5.39 7.44 -7.99
N LYS A 153 5.38 6.13 -7.72
CA LYS A 153 4.29 5.23 -8.13
C LYS A 153 2.98 5.42 -7.39
N LEU A 154 2.96 6.18 -6.31
CA LEU A 154 1.74 6.47 -5.58
C LEU A 154 0.75 7.32 -6.38
N HIS A 155 1.21 8.12 -7.35
CA HIS A 155 0.34 8.85 -8.28
C HIS A 155 -0.59 7.91 -9.05
N ASP A 156 -0.04 6.85 -9.64
CA ASP A 156 -0.81 5.87 -10.41
C ASP A 156 -1.84 5.14 -9.52
N VAL A 157 -1.45 4.82 -8.29
CA VAL A 157 -2.35 4.20 -7.31
C VAL A 157 -3.48 5.16 -6.93
N ALA A 158 -3.18 6.43 -6.66
CA ALA A 158 -4.17 7.44 -6.31
C ALA A 158 -5.19 7.65 -7.43
N GLU A 159 -4.77 7.68 -8.68
CA GLU A 159 -5.64 7.81 -9.85
C GLU A 159 -6.67 6.66 -9.90
N VAL A 160 -6.22 5.42 -9.73
CA VAL A 160 -7.10 4.25 -9.74
C VAL A 160 -8.08 4.27 -8.57
N ILE A 161 -7.62 4.64 -7.37
CA ILE A 161 -8.49 4.69 -6.18
C ILE A 161 -9.58 5.75 -6.34
N ARG A 162 -9.28 6.90 -6.94
CA ARG A 162 -10.27 7.97 -7.18
C ARG A 162 -11.37 7.57 -8.16
N SER A 163 -11.06 6.65 -9.07
CA SER A 163 -11.97 6.35 -10.19
C SER A 163 -13.22 5.55 -9.78
N ASN A 164 -13.07 4.49 -8.97
CA ASN A 164 -14.18 3.56 -8.71
C ASN A 164 -14.03 2.73 -7.41
N PHE A 165 -13.27 3.22 -6.43
CA PHE A 165 -13.07 2.53 -5.17
C PHE A 165 -13.97 3.06 -4.06
N GLN A 166 -14.51 2.12 -3.30
CA GLN A 166 -15.05 2.31 -1.95
C GLN A 166 -14.05 1.71 -0.96
N ILE A 167 -13.73 2.44 0.11
CA ILE A 167 -12.82 1.98 1.15
C ILE A 167 -13.63 1.85 2.44
N THR A 168 -13.51 0.71 3.10
CA THR A 168 -14.21 0.44 4.36
C THR A 168 -13.24 -0.08 5.42
N ASN A 169 -13.54 0.21 6.69
CA ASN A 169 -12.78 -0.28 7.84
C ASN A 169 -13.76 -1.01 8.78
N LEU A 170 -14.19 -2.19 8.36
CA LEU A 170 -15.20 -2.97 9.04
C LEU A 170 -14.66 -4.34 9.41
N ASP A 171 -15.27 -4.97 10.42
CA ASP A 171 -15.15 -6.41 10.54
C ASP A 171 -15.67 -7.08 9.26
N TYR A 172 -15.08 -8.22 8.90
CA TYR A 172 -15.45 -8.90 7.66
C TYR A 172 -16.93 -9.33 7.65
N SER A 173 -17.49 -9.71 8.80
CA SER A 173 -18.89 -10.09 8.92
C SER A 173 -19.84 -8.94 8.65
N ASP A 174 -19.52 -7.74 9.14
CA ASP A 174 -20.27 -6.52 8.87
C ASP A 174 -20.16 -6.08 7.40
N CYS A 175 -19.00 -6.30 6.81
CA CYS A 175 -18.76 -5.98 5.41
C CYS A 175 -19.56 -6.92 4.47
N ILE A 176 -19.69 -8.20 4.79
CA ILE A 176 -20.45 -9.17 4.01
C ILE A 176 -21.96 -8.93 4.13
N SER A 177 -22.44 -8.47 5.28
CA SER A 177 -23.87 -8.29 5.54
C SER A 177 -24.47 -7.01 4.93
N ARG A 178 -23.63 -6.16 4.32
CA ARG A 178 -24.04 -4.93 3.60
C ARG A 178 -24.27 -5.17 2.12
#